data_ddbc656deaa0d7a928c3d01c9d8a3455
#
_entry.id   ddbc656deaa0d7a928c3d01c9d8a3455
#
_cell.length_a   1.000
_cell.length_b   1.000
_cell.length_c   1.000
_cell.angle_alpha   90.00
_cell.angle_beta   90.00
_cell.angle_gamma   90.00
#
_symmetry.space_group_name_H-M   'P 1'
#
loop_
_entity.id
_entity.type
_entity.pdbx_description
1 polymer ?
#
loop_
_entity_poly.entity_id
_entity_poly.type
_entity_poly.pdbx_seq_one_letter_code
_entity_poly.pdbx_strand_id
1 'polypeptide(L)'
;MSSNIGFTSLGPVQAYLSGVARADARGDVPASVNIPTVSEATEAVQRIARVRGADGVTGLGSDYRKIALASGLNVTWRVEVMAWGTAVLRAAEPGKTS
;
A
#
# COMPACT_ATOMS: atom_id res chain seq x y z
N MET A 1 1.90 7.84 -35.52
CA MET A 1 1.85 8.46 -34.67
C MET A 1 1.47 7.84 -33.52
N SER A 2 1.86 8.14 -32.59
CA SER A 2 1.72 7.44 -31.50
C SER A 2 0.47 7.61 -30.91
N SER A 3 -0.06 6.64 -30.46
CA SER A 3 -1.19 6.71 -29.90
C SER A 3 -1.16 7.30 -28.63
N ASN A 4 -0.35 7.79 -28.17
CA ASN A 4 -0.39 8.50 -27.02
C ASN A 4 -1.54 8.37 -26.18
N ILE A 5 -1.79 7.19 -25.73
CA ILE A 5 -2.61 7.09 -24.63
C ILE A 5 -1.73 7.49 -23.51
N GLY A 6 -1.56 8.71 -23.35
CA GLY A 6 -0.68 9.16 -22.34
C GLY A 6 -1.36 9.24 -21.02
N PHE A 7 -0.58 9.11 -19.99
CA PHE A 7 -1.03 9.40 -18.65
C PHE A 7 -0.29 10.64 -18.19
N THR A 8 -0.96 11.48 -17.47
CA THR A 8 -0.30 12.59 -16.80
C THR A 8 0.05 12.13 -15.40
N SER A 9 1.31 12.21 -15.06
CA SER A 9 1.74 11.82 -13.73
C SER A 9 1.36 12.88 -12.72
N LEU A 10 0.75 12.48 -11.65
CA LEU A 10 0.45 13.38 -10.55
C LEU A 10 1.44 13.21 -9.41
N GLY A 11 2.45 12.40 -9.62
CA GLY A 11 3.52 12.22 -8.66
C GLY A 11 3.44 10.92 -7.90
N PRO A 12 4.45 10.65 -7.09
CA PRO A 12 4.48 9.42 -6.34
C PRO A 12 3.48 9.43 -5.19
N VAL A 13 3.00 8.25 -4.87
CA VAL A 13 2.15 8.04 -3.71
C VAL A 13 2.69 6.84 -2.97
N GLN A 14 2.56 6.85 -1.66
CA GLN A 14 2.96 5.71 -0.88
C GLN A 14 2.11 5.62 0.37
N ALA A 15 2.02 4.43 0.90
CA ALA A 15 1.32 4.17 2.15
C ALA A 15 2.20 3.27 2.99
N TYR A 16 2.18 3.52 4.28
CA TYR A 16 2.94 2.75 5.24
C TYR A 16 1.98 2.37 6.35
N LEU A 17 1.90 1.09 6.62
CA LEU A 17 1.05 0.58 7.69
C LEU A 17 1.91 -0.24 8.62
N SER A 18 1.70 -0.10 9.90
CA SER A 18 2.43 -0.91 10.86
C SER A 18 1.47 -1.42 11.92
N GLY A 19 1.82 -2.53 12.50
CA GLY A 19 1.06 -3.11 13.58
C GLY A 19 1.96 -3.97 14.42
N VAL A 20 1.52 -4.28 15.61
CA VAL A 20 2.28 -5.10 16.53
C VAL A 20 1.45 -6.32 16.87
N ALA A 21 2.04 -7.48 16.68
CA ALA A 21 1.43 -8.74 17.07
C ALA A 21 2.20 -9.29 18.24
N ARG A 22 1.47 -9.72 19.26
CA ARG A 22 2.09 -10.32 20.43
C ARG A 22 1.73 -11.79 20.46
N ALA A 23 2.72 -12.64 20.51
CA ALA A 23 2.52 -14.06 20.65
C ALA A 23 2.66 -14.42 22.13
N ASP A 24 1.86 -15.38 22.58
CA ASP A 24 2.00 -15.85 23.95
C ASP A 24 3.19 -16.82 24.02
N ALA A 25 3.43 -17.37 25.20
CA ALA A 25 4.57 -18.25 25.42
C ALA A 25 4.52 -19.51 24.57
N ARG A 26 3.38 -19.86 24.01
CA ARG A 26 3.24 -20.99 23.13
C ARG A 26 3.34 -20.62 21.67
N GLY A 27 3.51 -19.33 21.38
CA GLY A 27 3.60 -18.88 20.01
C GLY A 27 2.26 -18.61 19.36
N ASP A 28 1.17 -18.70 20.11
CA ASP A 28 -0.14 -18.44 19.52
C ASP A 28 -0.37 -16.93 19.43
N VAL A 29 -0.82 -16.49 18.27
CA VAL A 29 -1.11 -15.09 18.05
C VAL A 29 -2.59 -14.87 18.35
N PRO A 30 -2.94 -13.94 19.23
CA PRO A 30 -4.34 -13.68 19.51
C PRO A 30 -5.09 -13.27 18.26
N ALA A 31 -6.29 -13.78 18.11
CA ALA A 31 -7.09 -13.52 16.92
C ALA A 31 -7.48 -12.05 16.80
N SER A 32 -7.37 -11.29 17.86
CA SER A 32 -7.79 -9.89 17.85
C SER A 32 -6.71 -8.94 17.33
N VAL A 33 -5.57 -9.44 16.92
CA VAL A 33 -4.49 -8.56 16.52
C VAL A 33 -4.69 -8.11 15.09
N ASN A 34 -4.68 -6.82 14.91
CA ASN A 34 -4.79 -6.23 13.60
C ASN A 34 -3.41 -6.12 13.00
N ILE A 35 -3.07 -7.04 12.15
CA ILE A 35 -1.78 -7.02 11.46
C ILE A 35 -2.02 -6.47 10.05
N PRO A 36 -1.30 -5.43 9.65
CA PRO A 36 -1.50 -4.87 8.31
C PRO A 36 -1.09 -5.88 7.24
N THR A 37 -1.75 -5.79 6.10
CA THR A 37 -1.47 -6.67 4.98
C THR A 37 -1.03 -5.84 3.78
N VAL A 38 -0.38 -6.50 2.83
CA VAL A 38 0.02 -5.86 1.58
C VAL A 38 -1.22 -5.34 0.85
N SER A 39 -2.30 -6.09 0.90
CA SER A 39 -3.54 -5.67 0.25
C SER A 39 -4.06 -4.36 0.83
N GLU A 40 -4.01 -4.23 2.16
CA GLU A 40 -4.45 -2.99 2.80
C GLU A 40 -3.58 -1.81 2.41
N ALA A 41 -2.27 -2.02 2.33
CA ALA A 41 -1.35 -0.95 1.93
C ALA A 41 -1.58 -0.56 0.48
N THR A 42 -1.82 -1.53 -0.39
CA THR A 42 -2.11 -1.27 -1.79
C THR A 42 -3.41 -0.48 -1.94
N GLU A 43 -4.43 -0.86 -1.20
CA GLU A 43 -5.70 -0.12 -1.23
C GLU A 43 -5.51 1.30 -0.71
N ALA A 44 -4.66 1.48 0.29
CA ALA A 44 -4.40 2.81 0.81
C ALA A 44 -3.72 3.69 -0.23
N VAL A 45 -2.77 3.13 -1.00
CA VAL A 45 -2.13 3.87 -2.08
C VAL A 45 -3.16 4.29 -3.11
N GLN A 46 -4.06 3.40 -3.48
CA GLN A 46 -5.09 3.71 -4.47
C GLN A 46 -6.04 4.78 -3.97
N ARG A 47 -6.36 4.73 -2.68
CA ARG A 47 -7.23 5.73 -2.09
C ARG A 47 -6.56 7.10 -2.07
N ILE A 48 -5.28 7.14 -1.71
CA ILE A 48 -4.53 8.40 -1.71
C ILE A 48 -4.48 8.97 -3.12
N ALA A 49 -4.26 8.13 -4.11
CA ALA A 49 -4.23 8.57 -5.49
C ALA A 49 -5.58 9.17 -5.91
N ARG A 50 -6.67 8.52 -5.52
CA ARG A 50 -8.00 9.06 -5.87
C ARG A 50 -8.26 10.39 -5.21
N VAL A 51 -7.81 10.58 -3.98
CA VAL A 51 -7.96 11.87 -3.30
C VAL A 51 -7.23 12.97 -4.05
N ARG A 52 -6.13 12.62 -4.72
CA ARG A 52 -5.42 13.59 -5.53
C ARG A 52 -6.05 13.80 -6.90
N GLY A 53 -7.13 13.11 -7.19
CA GLY A 53 -7.81 13.23 -8.48
C GLY A 53 -7.30 12.27 -9.53
N ALA A 54 -6.52 11.27 -9.15
CA ALA A 54 -5.97 10.33 -10.11
C ALA A 54 -7.02 9.32 -10.56
N ASP A 55 -6.86 8.83 -11.77
CA ASP A 55 -7.68 7.76 -12.31
C ASP A 55 -7.10 6.39 -11.93
N GLY A 56 -5.84 6.34 -11.61
CA GLY A 56 -5.21 5.06 -11.27
C GLY A 56 -3.80 5.24 -10.76
N VAL A 57 -3.15 4.12 -10.56
CA VAL A 57 -1.78 4.07 -10.07
C VAL A 57 -1.00 3.13 -10.98
N THR A 58 0.17 3.56 -11.40
CA THR A 58 1.07 2.71 -12.18
C THR A 58 2.30 2.40 -11.37
N GLY A 59 3.03 1.38 -11.75
CA GLY A 59 4.27 1.03 -11.08
C GLY A 59 4.07 0.63 -9.63
N LEU A 60 2.96 -0.05 -9.35
CA LEU A 60 2.63 -0.42 -7.99
C LEU A 60 3.62 -1.43 -7.45
N GLY A 61 4.19 -1.15 -6.32
CA GLY A 61 5.09 -2.06 -5.62
C GLY A 61 4.74 -2.12 -4.15
N SER A 62 5.26 -3.12 -3.48
CA SER A 62 5.01 -3.28 -2.06
C SER A 62 6.17 -3.99 -1.39
N ASP A 63 6.27 -3.82 -0.11
CA ASP A 63 7.28 -4.46 0.70
C ASP A 63 6.64 -4.84 2.03
N TYR A 64 7.13 -5.93 2.60
CA TYR A 64 6.61 -6.45 3.85
C TYR A 64 7.80 -6.76 4.74
N ARG A 65 7.77 -6.30 5.97
CA ARG A 65 8.85 -6.57 6.91
C ARG A 65 8.28 -7.00 8.24
N LYS A 66 8.84 -8.05 8.80
CA LYS A 66 8.44 -8.56 10.09
C LYS A 66 9.66 -8.55 10.99
N ILE A 67 9.56 -7.84 12.09
CA ILE A 67 10.68 -7.66 13.01
C ILE A 67 10.31 -8.24 14.36
N ALA A 68 11.15 -9.13 14.87
CA ALA A 68 10.92 -9.69 16.18
C ALA A 68 11.45 -8.73 17.24
N LEU A 69 10.63 -8.45 18.21
CA LEU A 69 11.02 -7.64 19.34
C LEU A 69 10.92 -8.53 20.56
N ALA A 70 12.04 -8.99 21.04
CA ALA A 70 12.05 -9.88 22.18
C ALA A 70 11.77 -9.10 23.45
N SER A 71 10.92 -9.62 24.32
CA SER A 71 10.68 -8.97 25.56
C SER A 71 10.28 -10.02 26.56
N GLY A 72 11.21 -10.51 27.30
CA GLY A 72 10.98 -11.51 28.33
C GLY A 72 10.49 -12.82 27.75
N LEU A 73 9.42 -13.35 28.32
CA LEU A 73 8.86 -14.62 27.85
C LEU A 73 7.95 -14.47 26.66
N ASN A 74 7.65 -13.24 26.29
CA ASN A 74 6.75 -12.99 25.17
C ASN A 74 7.53 -12.48 23.99
N VAL A 75 7.14 -12.91 22.79
CA VAL A 75 7.73 -12.39 21.59
C VAL A 75 6.72 -11.44 20.95
N THR A 76 7.15 -10.24 20.74
CA THR A 76 6.34 -9.24 20.06
C THR A 76 6.90 -9.07 18.66
N TRP A 77 6.04 -9.02 17.70
CA TRP A 77 6.44 -8.84 16.32
C TRP A 77 5.91 -7.50 15.84
N ARG A 78 6.76 -6.73 15.18
CA ARG A 78 6.30 -5.55 14.48
C ARG A 78 6.20 -5.93 13.01
N VAL A 79 5.06 -5.69 12.43
CA VAL A 79 4.84 -5.93 11.02
C VAL A 79 4.72 -4.57 10.35
N GLU A 80 5.50 -4.35 9.31
CA GLU A 80 5.48 -3.12 8.56
C GLU A 80 5.20 -3.46 7.12
N VAL A 81 4.23 -2.80 6.54
CA VAL A 81 3.86 -3.01 5.16
C VAL A 81 3.89 -1.66 4.47
N MET A 82 4.53 -1.60 3.32
CA MET A 82 4.63 -0.38 2.57
C MET A 82 4.19 -0.66 1.15
N ALA A 83 3.49 0.25 0.55
CA ALA A 83 3.14 0.16 -0.86
C ALA A 83 3.39 1.52 -1.48
N TRP A 84 3.66 1.54 -2.77
CA TRP A 84 3.97 2.77 -3.48
C TRP A 84 3.56 2.63 -4.94
N GLY A 85 3.54 3.74 -5.62
CA GLY A 85 3.26 3.79 -7.03
C GLY A 85 3.26 5.22 -7.49
N THR A 86 2.84 5.44 -8.72
CA THR A 86 2.71 6.77 -9.27
C THR A 86 1.24 7.01 -9.60
N ALA A 87 0.69 8.05 -9.03
CA ALA A 87 -0.69 8.44 -9.34
C ALA A 87 -0.72 9.03 -10.74
N VAL A 88 -1.68 8.63 -11.52
CA VAL A 88 -1.77 9.07 -12.90
C VAL A 88 -3.19 9.47 -13.24
N LEU A 89 -3.29 10.42 -14.14
CA LEU A 89 -4.55 10.84 -14.68
C LEU A 89 -4.54 10.45 -16.14
N ARG A 90 -5.55 9.72 -16.57
CA ARG A 90 -5.62 9.31 -17.96
C ARG A 90 -5.93 10.53 -18.81
N ALA A 91 -5.16 10.69 -19.84
CA ALA A 91 -5.40 11.80 -20.73
C ALA A 91 -6.69 11.57 -21.49
N ALA A 92 -7.42 12.62 -21.74
CA ALA A 92 -8.63 12.51 -22.53
C ALA A 92 -8.25 12.08 -23.92
N GLU A 93 -9.04 11.19 -24.50
CA GLU A 93 -8.76 10.76 -25.83
C GLU A 93 -9.19 11.83 -26.78
N PRO A 94 -8.30 12.28 -27.67
CA PRO A 94 -8.67 13.30 -28.63
C PRO A 94 -9.77 12.76 -29.54
N GLY A 95 -10.70 13.56 -29.83
CA GLY A 95 -11.76 13.12 -30.69
C GLY A 95 -12.87 12.39 -30.01
N LYS A 96 -12.69 12.05 -28.76
CA LYS A 96 -13.75 11.49 -28.10
C LYS A 96 -14.55 12.56 -27.54
N THR A 97 -15.31 13.10 -28.30
CA THR A 97 -16.06 14.08 -27.76
C THR A 97 -17.14 13.49 -27.19
N SER A 98 -17.27 13.36 -26.32
CA SER A 98 -18.39 12.85 -25.82
C SER A 98 -19.45 13.57 -25.69
#